data_84dfe95514e4cacf21c43db07b73e885
#
_entry.id   84dfe95514e4cacf21c43db07b73e885
#
_cell.length_a   1.000
_cell.length_b   1.000
_cell.length_c   1.000
_cell.angle_alpha   90.00
_cell.angle_beta   90.00
_cell.angle_gamma   90.00
#
_symmetry.space_group_name_H-M   'P 1'
#
loop_
_entity.id
_entity.type
_entity.pdbx_description
1 polymer ?
#
loop_
_entity_poly.entity_id
_entity_poly.type
_entity_poly.pdbx_seq_one_letter_code
_entity_poly.pdbx_strand_id
1 'polypeptide(L)'
;MYFTNYGYRLNQIKKSSDQHWLFLPGGPGLGSEYLASFCDKLALQGTVSLVDFPKDGNNGEGQLDFVSWQEGLISLLKSLNKPILVTHSFSGMFTLNFPEIENHLNGLVLMNTTTTNSFFQHVNEMRQKHNLPDLVPAASQYHLYPSNETYKKFWNTYKHYCFTQEELPIGEQMMELFAYNNESYHYAIEHFYNDFHYKWHPQTIPTMTIASELDYICPPAIFIQDKNFQCQNVINKIIYKAGHCPWILHLEQVQKCFDEFAGMIQEINMEKIL
;
A
#
# COMPACT_ATOMS: atom_id res chain seq x y z
N MET A 1 -4.05 17.09 -11.71
CA MET A 1 -3.11 17.04 -10.59
C MET A 1 -3.31 18.26 -9.72
N TYR A 2 -3.37 18.11 -8.40
CA TYR A 2 -3.43 19.19 -7.42
C TYR A 2 -2.74 18.78 -6.11
N PHE A 3 -2.45 19.76 -5.24
CA PHE A 3 -1.83 19.55 -3.94
C PHE A 3 -2.75 20.00 -2.82
N THR A 4 -2.74 19.28 -1.70
CA THR A 4 -3.40 19.72 -0.46
C THR A 4 -2.53 20.72 0.30
N ASN A 5 -3.09 21.39 1.31
CA ASN A 5 -2.34 22.32 2.17
C ASN A 5 -1.20 21.65 2.95
N TYR A 6 -1.28 20.33 3.17
CA TYR A 6 -0.22 19.56 3.79
C TYR A 6 0.79 18.97 2.80
N GLY A 7 0.61 19.24 1.50
CA GLY A 7 1.53 18.80 0.46
C GLY A 7 1.23 17.41 -0.12
N TYR A 8 0.09 16.77 0.20
CA TYR A 8 -0.33 15.57 -0.52
C TYR A 8 -0.56 15.91 -1.99
N ARG A 9 0.04 15.15 -2.90
CA ARG A 9 -0.17 15.28 -4.35
C ARG A 9 -1.25 14.29 -4.78
N LEU A 10 -2.28 14.79 -5.46
CA LEU A 10 -3.34 13.97 -6.05
C LEU A 10 -3.26 14.04 -7.57
N ASN A 11 -3.17 12.88 -8.20
CA ASN A 11 -3.26 12.71 -9.64
C ASN A 11 -4.51 11.90 -9.99
N GLN A 12 -5.51 12.56 -10.55
CA GLN A 12 -6.77 11.94 -10.93
C GLN A 12 -6.59 11.14 -12.23
N ILE A 13 -6.83 9.83 -12.16
CA ILE A 13 -6.76 8.90 -13.31
C ILE A 13 -8.11 8.80 -14.00
N LYS A 14 -9.20 8.69 -13.23
CA LYS A 14 -10.57 8.59 -13.73
C LYS A 14 -11.50 9.54 -12.98
N LYS A 15 -12.54 10.02 -13.67
CA LYS A 15 -13.59 10.82 -13.05
C LYS A 15 -14.95 10.38 -13.59
N SER A 16 -15.81 9.84 -12.74
CA SER A 16 -17.14 9.40 -13.16
C SER A 16 -18.28 9.68 -12.20
N SER A 17 -18.04 9.80 -10.89
CA SER A 17 -19.07 10.07 -9.88
C SER A 17 -18.47 10.64 -8.60
N ASP A 18 -19.32 10.90 -7.60
CA ASP A 18 -18.93 11.48 -6.31
C ASP A 18 -18.22 10.49 -5.37
N GLN A 19 -18.25 9.19 -5.63
CA GLN A 19 -17.44 8.22 -4.88
C GLN A 19 -15.98 8.37 -5.24
N HIS A 20 -15.12 8.57 -4.26
CA HIS A 20 -13.66 8.68 -4.44
C HIS A 20 -12.94 7.40 -4.00
N TRP A 21 -12.04 6.93 -4.85
CA TRP A 21 -11.06 5.89 -4.58
C TRP A 21 -9.67 6.52 -4.54
N LEU A 22 -9.02 6.49 -3.39
CA LEU A 22 -7.71 7.07 -3.17
C LEU A 22 -6.68 5.95 -3.03
N PHE A 23 -5.73 5.87 -3.95
CA PHE A 23 -4.68 4.86 -3.99
C PHE A 23 -3.37 5.44 -3.46
N LEU A 24 -2.89 4.91 -2.35
CA LEU A 24 -1.62 5.27 -1.73
C LEU A 24 -0.54 4.22 -2.06
N PRO A 25 0.68 4.65 -2.37
CA PRO A 25 1.77 3.76 -2.76
C PRO A 25 2.40 3.02 -1.58
N GLY A 26 3.18 1.99 -1.92
CA GLY A 26 4.18 1.38 -1.05
C GLY A 26 5.48 2.20 -1.00
N GLY A 27 6.46 1.65 -0.36
CA GLY A 27 7.77 2.27 -0.18
C GLY A 27 8.10 2.46 1.30
N PRO A 28 8.23 3.68 1.83
CA PRO A 28 8.19 4.95 1.11
C PRO A 28 9.37 5.14 0.17
N GLY A 29 9.31 6.22 -0.62
CA GLY A 29 10.35 6.57 -1.59
C GLY A 29 10.04 6.17 -3.02
N LEU A 30 8.96 5.41 -3.27
CA LEU A 30 8.64 4.90 -4.60
C LEU A 30 7.76 5.86 -5.42
N GLY A 31 6.89 6.63 -4.75
CA GLY A 31 5.84 7.41 -5.41
C GLY A 31 4.70 6.53 -5.92
N SER A 32 3.63 7.14 -6.40
CA SER A 32 2.40 6.43 -6.83
C SER A 32 2.35 6.09 -8.31
N GLU A 33 3.32 6.52 -9.11
CA GLU A 33 3.31 6.38 -10.57
C GLU A 33 3.20 4.92 -11.03
N TYR A 34 3.77 3.97 -10.31
CA TYR A 34 3.70 2.55 -10.63
C TYR A 34 2.29 1.94 -10.51
N LEU A 35 1.40 2.60 -9.77
CA LEU A 35 0.00 2.20 -9.65
C LEU A 35 -0.88 2.71 -10.80
N ALA A 36 -0.38 3.64 -11.64
CA ALA A 36 -1.20 4.30 -12.65
C ALA A 36 -1.86 3.32 -13.63
N SER A 37 -1.08 2.40 -14.21
CA SER A 37 -1.60 1.38 -15.13
C SER A 37 -2.60 0.43 -14.47
N PHE A 38 -2.37 0.07 -13.22
CA PHE A 38 -3.30 -0.73 -12.40
C PHE A 38 -4.62 0.00 -12.20
N CYS A 39 -4.58 1.24 -11.71
CA CYS A 39 -5.77 2.05 -11.47
C CYS A 39 -6.55 2.34 -12.77
N ASP A 40 -5.85 2.52 -13.89
CA ASP A 40 -6.50 2.74 -15.18
C ASP A 40 -7.25 1.49 -15.67
N LYS A 41 -6.74 0.31 -15.42
CA LYS A 41 -7.35 -0.95 -15.83
C LYS A 41 -8.49 -1.42 -14.93
N LEU A 42 -8.52 -1.03 -13.66
CA LEU A 42 -9.60 -1.39 -12.73
C LEU A 42 -10.94 -0.77 -13.19
N ALA A 43 -11.98 -1.59 -13.26
CA ALA A 43 -13.34 -1.15 -13.57
C ALA A 43 -14.08 -0.64 -12.32
N LEU A 44 -13.60 0.45 -11.72
CA LEU A 44 -14.20 1.07 -10.54
C LEU A 44 -15.23 2.13 -10.93
N GLN A 45 -16.37 2.11 -10.23
CA GLN A 45 -17.35 3.19 -10.27
C GLN A 45 -16.89 4.32 -9.35
N GLY A 46 -16.66 5.52 -9.88
CA GLY A 46 -16.21 6.65 -9.09
C GLY A 46 -15.00 7.39 -9.66
N THR A 47 -14.54 8.35 -8.90
CA THR A 47 -13.32 9.10 -9.18
C THR A 47 -12.12 8.36 -8.59
N VAL A 48 -11.15 8.01 -9.41
CA VAL A 48 -9.93 7.28 -9.01
C VAL A 48 -8.75 8.23 -9.04
N SER A 49 -8.06 8.35 -7.92
CA SER A 49 -6.89 9.21 -7.77
C SER A 49 -5.71 8.46 -7.16
N LEU A 50 -4.53 8.65 -7.72
CA LEU A 50 -3.27 8.34 -7.07
C LEU A 50 -2.96 9.43 -6.06
N VAL A 51 -2.42 9.05 -4.92
CA VAL A 51 -2.10 9.98 -3.82
C VAL A 51 -0.68 9.73 -3.37
N ASP A 52 0.17 10.75 -3.44
CA ASP A 52 1.52 10.69 -2.90
C ASP A 52 1.62 11.42 -1.57
N PHE A 53 2.40 10.83 -0.67
CA PHE A 53 2.76 11.48 0.58
C PHE A 53 3.60 12.75 0.33
N PRO A 54 3.57 13.74 1.26
CA PRO A 54 4.44 14.90 1.20
C PRO A 54 5.92 14.51 1.22
N LYS A 55 6.74 15.13 0.37
CA LYS A 55 8.19 14.85 0.25
C LYS A 55 8.53 13.39 -0.06
N ASP A 56 7.58 12.62 -0.61
CA ASP A 56 7.78 11.22 -0.99
C ASP A 56 7.74 11.04 -2.51
N GLY A 57 8.46 10.04 -2.99
CA GLY A 57 8.52 9.77 -4.42
C GLY A 57 9.00 10.98 -5.21
N ASN A 58 8.23 11.36 -6.23
CA ASN A 58 8.45 12.57 -7.03
C ASN A 58 7.71 13.81 -6.49
N ASN A 59 7.08 13.70 -5.30
CA ASN A 59 6.37 14.81 -4.69
C ASN A 59 7.31 15.69 -3.86
N GLY A 60 7.64 16.87 -4.35
CA GLY A 60 8.50 17.85 -3.67
C GLY A 60 7.81 18.74 -2.64
N GLU A 61 6.48 18.66 -2.48
CA GLU A 61 5.70 19.53 -1.62
C GLU A 61 5.56 19.00 -0.18
N GLY A 62 5.24 19.88 0.76
CA GLY A 62 4.98 19.56 2.16
C GLY A 62 6.24 19.28 2.98
N GLN A 63 6.12 18.45 4.02
CA GLN A 63 7.19 18.12 4.95
C GLN A 63 7.38 16.61 5.04
N LEU A 64 8.61 16.16 5.22
CA LEU A 64 8.95 14.78 5.52
C LEU A 64 8.84 14.57 7.03
N ASP A 65 7.63 14.34 7.49
CA ASP A 65 7.30 14.12 8.89
C ASP A 65 6.01 13.29 9.02
N PHE A 66 6.07 12.17 9.73
CA PHE A 66 4.93 11.26 9.84
C PHE A 66 3.73 11.85 10.61
N VAL A 67 3.95 12.78 11.52
CA VAL A 67 2.86 13.50 12.20
C VAL A 67 2.13 14.40 11.20
N SER A 68 2.87 15.21 10.44
CA SER A 68 2.32 16.03 9.36
C SER A 68 1.64 15.18 8.28
N TRP A 69 2.18 14.00 7.95
CA TRP A 69 1.54 13.08 7.01
C TRP A 69 0.20 12.57 7.55
N GLN A 70 0.13 12.21 8.83
CA GLN A 70 -1.10 11.78 9.47
C GLN A 70 -2.16 12.89 9.44
N GLU A 71 -1.82 14.09 9.91
CA GLU A 71 -2.71 15.24 9.91
C GLU A 71 -3.21 15.59 8.49
N GLY A 72 -2.30 15.55 7.53
CA GLY A 72 -2.59 15.80 6.12
C GLY A 72 -3.53 14.77 5.52
N LEU A 73 -3.33 13.46 5.82
CA LEU A 73 -4.22 12.41 5.36
C LEU A 73 -5.63 12.58 5.94
N ILE A 74 -5.73 12.81 7.25
CA ILE A 74 -7.01 13.08 7.92
C ILE A 74 -7.71 14.31 7.30
N SER A 75 -6.97 15.39 7.04
CA SER A 75 -7.49 16.59 6.39
C SER A 75 -7.99 16.30 4.98
N LEU A 76 -7.26 15.54 4.19
CA LEU A 76 -7.66 15.10 2.86
C LEU A 76 -8.97 14.28 2.91
N LEU A 77 -9.04 13.28 3.78
CA LEU A 77 -10.20 12.41 3.92
C LEU A 77 -11.46 13.22 4.34
N LYS A 78 -11.31 14.19 5.25
CA LYS A 78 -12.39 15.11 5.66
C LYS A 78 -12.88 16.01 4.52
N SER A 79 -12.02 16.34 3.57
CA SER A 79 -12.38 17.21 2.43
C SER A 79 -13.23 16.49 1.37
N LEU A 80 -13.33 15.18 1.45
CA LEU A 80 -14.06 14.33 0.52
C LEU A 80 -15.28 13.70 1.21
N ASN A 81 -16.30 13.34 0.41
CA ASN A 81 -17.48 12.68 0.94
C ASN A 81 -17.23 11.18 1.12
N LYS A 82 -16.68 10.80 2.29
CA LYS A 82 -16.40 9.42 2.67
C LYS A 82 -15.73 8.63 1.55
N PRO A 83 -14.46 8.90 1.22
CA PRO A 83 -13.73 8.17 0.20
C PRO A 83 -13.45 6.74 0.62
N ILE A 84 -13.13 5.89 -0.36
CA ILE A 84 -12.54 4.58 -0.13
C ILE A 84 -11.02 4.75 -0.23
N LEU A 85 -10.31 4.34 0.81
CA LEU A 85 -8.86 4.37 0.86
C LEU A 85 -8.30 3.01 0.45
N VAL A 86 -7.46 2.99 -0.58
CA VAL A 86 -6.74 1.80 -1.04
C VAL A 86 -5.27 2.01 -0.76
N THR A 87 -4.70 1.14 0.04
CA THR A 87 -3.30 1.22 0.45
C THR A 87 -2.52 0.03 -0.06
N HIS A 88 -1.27 0.23 -0.42
CA HIS A 88 -0.36 -0.83 -0.83
C HIS A 88 0.90 -0.82 0.05
N SER A 89 1.25 -1.99 0.61
CA SER A 89 2.51 -2.17 1.35
C SER A 89 2.66 -1.16 2.50
N PHE A 90 3.68 -0.31 2.49
CA PHE A 90 3.96 0.70 3.52
C PHE A 90 2.75 1.57 3.88
N SER A 91 1.97 2.04 2.89
CA SER A 91 0.83 2.90 3.20
C SER A 91 -0.26 2.21 4.01
N GLY A 92 -0.37 0.88 3.91
CA GLY A 92 -1.23 0.09 4.78
C GLY A 92 -0.74 0.09 6.23
N MET A 93 0.57 -0.16 6.42
CA MET A 93 1.20 -0.05 7.74
C MET A 93 1.00 1.34 8.34
N PHE A 94 1.26 2.38 7.56
CA PHE A 94 1.09 3.76 7.98
C PHE A 94 -0.34 4.06 8.40
N THR A 95 -1.33 3.66 7.61
CA THR A 95 -2.76 3.86 7.85
C THR A 95 -3.23 3.20 9.16
N LEU A 96 -2.72 2.02 9.49
CA LEU A 96 -3.08 1.28 10.71
C LEU A 96 -2.56 1.89 12.02
N ASN A 97 -1.97 3.09 11.98
CA ASN A 97 -1.54 3.81 13.18
C ASN A 97 -2.58 4.83 13.71
N PHE A 98 -3.63 5.17 12.94
CA PHE A 98 -4.53 6.26 13.33
C PHE A 98 -6.00 5.88 13.26
N PRO A 99 -6.64 5.63 14.40
CA PRO A 99 -8.05 5.27 14.46
C PRO A 99 -9.00 6.36 13.94
N GLU A 100 -8.56 7.61 13.94
CA GLU A 100 -9.38 8.78 13.57
C GLU A 100 -9.88 8.72 12.13
N ILE A 101 -9.14 8.05 11.23
CA ILE A 101 -9.52 7.95 9.82
C ILE A 101 -10.81 7.17 9.61
N GLU A 102 -11.15 6.24 10.50
CA GLU A 102 -12.34 5.37 10.35
C GLU A 102 -13.62 6.19 10.13
N ASN A 103 -13.76 7.30 10.85
CA ASN A 103 -14.94 8.16 10.75
C ASN A 103 -15.08 8.91 9.41
N HIS A 104 -14.00 8.93 8.61
CA HIS A 104 -13.91 9.68 7.36
C HIS A 104 -13.90 8.80 6.12
N LEU A 105 -13.95 7.48 6.29
CA LEU A 105 -13.91 6.51 5.21
C LEU A 105 -15.27 5.86 4.95
N ASN A 106 -15.55 5.52 3.69
CA ASN A 106 -16.61 4.61 3.30
C ASN A 106 -16.14 3.17 3.18
N GLY A 107 -14.84 2.97 3.07
CA GLY A 107 -14.20 1.66 3.04
C GLY A 107 -12.68 1.76 3.07
N LEU A 108 -12.02 0.66 3.43
CA LEU A 108 -10.57 0.53 3.47
C LEU A 108 -10.13 -0.74 2.75
N VAL A 109 -9.13 -0.61 1.87
CA VAL A 109 -8.46 -1.76 1.23
C VAL A 109 -6.99 -1.77 1.65
N LEU A 110 -6.56 -2.88 2.23
CA LEU A 110 -5.19 -3.14 2.68
C LEU A 110 -4.58 -4.19 1.75
N MET A 111 -3.74 -3.76 0.78
CA MET A 111 -3.13 -4.64 -0.20
C MET A 111 -1.68 -4.94 0.16
N ASN A 112 -1.34 -6.23 0.25
CA ASN A 112 0.04 -6.69 0.41
C ASN A 112 0.82 -5.87 1.47
N THR A 113 0.24 -5.76 2.65
CA THR A 113 0.77 -5.00 3.79
C THR A 113 0.89 -5.89 5.03
N THR A 114 1.34 -5.35 6.14
CA THR A 114 1.57 -6.09 7.38
C THR A 114 1.04 -5.33 8.60
N THR A 115 0.83 -6.06 9.70
CA THR A 115 0.36 -5.53 10.98
C THR A 115 1.50 -5.29 11.98
N THR A 116 2.69 -5.85 11.72
CA THR A 116 3.84 -5.76 12.63
C THR A 116 5.15 -5.70 11.84
N ASN A 117 6.24 -5.39 12.53
CA ASN A 117 7.60 -5.46 11.97
C ASN A 117 8.15 -6.90 11.82
N SER A 118 7.37 -7.92 12.12
CA SER A 118 7.76 -9.34 11.96
C SER A 118 8.06 -9.73 10.49
N PHE A 119 7.67 -8.89 9.52
CA PHE A 119 8.01 -9.11 8.12
C PHE A 119 9.53 -9.22 7.88
N PHE A 120 10.37 -8.58 8.69
CA PHE A 120 11.83 -8.76 8.61
C PHE A 120 12.27 -10.21 8.86
N GLN A 121 11.68 -10.86 9.87
CA GLN A 121 11.92 -12.27 10.14
C GLN A 121 11.43 -13.14 8.98
N HIS A 122 10.21 -12.86 8.50
CA HIS A 122 9.61 -13.60 7.40
C HIS A 122 10.44 -13.53 6.11
N VAL A 123 10.97 -12.36 5.76
CA VAL A 123 11.89 -12.18 4.62
C VAL A 123 13.11 -13.11 4.73
N ASN A 124 13.69 -13.24 5.92
CA ASN A 124 14.81 -14.15 6.15
C ASN A 124 14.43 -15.63 6.01
N GLU A 125 13.26 -16.02 6.51
CA GLU A 125 12.73 -17.39 6.36
C GLU A 125 12.48 -17.72 4.87
N MET A 126 11.89 -16.79 4.12
CA MET A 126 11.65 -16.95 2.69
C MET A 126 12.95 -17.02 1.88
N ARG A 127 13.95 -16.22 2.25
CA ARG A 127 15.29 -16.31 1.66
C ARG A 127 15.84 -17.73 1.71
N GLN A 128 15.80 -18.34 2.89
CA GLN A 128 16.33 -19.70 3.09
C GLN A 128 15.49 -20.75 2.35
N LYS A 129 14.16 -20.66 2.47
CA LYS A 129 13.22 -21.60 1.89
C LYS A 129 13.26 -21.63 0.36
N HIS A 130 13.40 -20.48 -0.27
CA HIS A 130 13.31 -20.30 -1.72
C HIS A 130 14.65 -19.98 -2.38
N ASN A 131 15.76 -20.05 -1.60
CA ASN A 131 17.12 -19.73 -2.07
C ASN A 131 17.19 -18.37 -2.79
N LEU A 132 16.57 -17.34 -2.19
CA LEU A 132 16.53 -15.99 -2.73
C LEU A 132 17.87 -15.27 -2.51
N PRO A 133 18.19 -14.23 -3.30
CA PRO A 133 19.40 -13.44 -3.15
C PRO A 133 19.55 -12.87 -1.74
N ASP A 134 20.78 -12.80 -1.23
CA ASP A 134 21.07 -12.19 0.06
C ASP A 134 20.90 -10.67 0.01
N LEU A 135 20.03 -10.14 0.88
CA LEU A 135 19.78 -8.69 0.99
C LEU A 135 20.86 -7.95 1.79
N VAL A 136 21.60 -8.66 2.66
CA VAL A 136 22.56 -8.05 3.59
C VAL A 136 23.61 -7.19 2.88
N PRO A 137 24.25 -7.61 1.77
CA PRO A 137 25.23 -6.76 1.10
C PRO A 137 24.65 -5.45 0.56
N ALA A 138 23.47 -5.51 -0.07
CA ALA A 138 22.84 -4.33 -0.64
C ALA A 138 22.29 -3.39 0.45
N ALA A 139 21.69 -3.96 1.51
CA ALA A 139 21.22 -3.22 2.68
C ALA A 139 22.38 -2.54 3.42
N SER A 140 23.50 -3.23 3.62
CA SER A 140 24.71 -2.66 4.25
C SER A 140 25.30 -1.54 3.41
N GLN A 141 25.35 -1.70 2.09
CA GLN A 141 25.83 -0.64 1.20
C GLN A 141 24.93 0.60 1.28
N TYR A 142 23.60 0.41 1.29
CA TYR A 142 22.64 1.51 1.46
C TYR A 142 22.79 2.19 2.82
N HIS A 143 22.93 1.42 3.90
CA HIS A 143 23.09 1.98 5.26
C HIS A 143 24.36 2.82 5.40
N LEU A 144 25.48 2.39 4.81
CA LEU A 144 26.75 3.11 4.87
C LEU A 144 26.78 4.36 3.97
N TYR A 145 26.07 4.33 2.86
CA TYR A 145 26.07 5.40 1.85
C TYR A 145 24.64 5.65 1.33
N PRO A 146 23.73 6.21 2.14
CA PRO A 146 22.35 6.46 1.74
C PRO A 146 22.29 7.42 0.53
N SER A 147 21.69 6.97 -0.55
CA SER A 147 21.47 7.76 -1.76
C SER A 147 20.40 7.11 -2.63
N ASN A 148 19.82 7.84 -3.58
CA ASN A 148 18.88 7.29 -4.55
C ASN A 148 19.51 6.12 -5.34
N GLU A 149 20.80 6.20 -5.65
CA GLU A 149 21.52 5.16 -6.37
C GLU A 149 21.64 3.88 -5.56
N THR A 150 22.06 3.96 -4.29
CA THR A 150 22.18 2.80 -3.41
C THR A 150 20.81 2.23 -3.03
N TYR A 151 19.79 3.06 -2.93
CA TYR A 151 18.40 2.62 -2.77
C TYR A 151 17.91 1.85 -4.01
N LYS A 152 18.18 2.35 -5.22
CA LYS A 152 17.90 1.61 -6.46
C LYS A 152 18.66 0.28 -6.52
N LYS A 153 19.92 0.23 -6.08
CA LYS A 153 20.70 -1.02 -5.99
C LYS A 153 20.10 -2.01 -5.00
N PHE A 154 19.60 -1.54 -3.85
CA PHE A 154 18.88 -2.38 -2.89
C PHE A 154 17.65 -3.02 -3.57
N TRP A 155 16.84 -2.23 -4.29
CA TRP A 155 15.69 -2.72 -5.02
C TRP A 155 16.01 -3.76 -6.09
N ASN A 156 17.19 -3.68 -6.74
CA ASN A 156 17.63 -4.70 -7.70
C ASN A 156 17.82 -6.10 -7.07
N THR A 157 18.03 -6.16 -5.77
CA THR A 157 18.05 -7.43 -5.02
C THR A 157 16.67 -7.75 -4.44
N TYR A 158 16.01 -6.74 -3.89
CA TYR A 158 14.73 -6.88 -3.20
C TYR A 158 13.58 -7.29 -4.12
N LYS A 159 13.63 -6.98 -5.42
CA LYS A 159 12.65 -7.39 -6.42
C LYS A 159 12.34 -8.90 -6.44
N HIS A 160 13.32 -9.75 -6.11
CA HIS A 160 13.14 -11.20 -6.04
C HIS A 160 12.27 -11.67 -4.87
N TYR A 161 11.98 -10.79 -3.93
CA TYR A 161 11.03 -11.01 -2.85
C TYR A 161 9.64 -10.46 -3.19
N CYS A 162 9.58 -9.50 -4.11
CA CYS A 162 8.34 -8.85 -4.54
C CYS A 162 7.67 -9.59 -5.70
N PHE A 163 8.46 -10.15 -6.62
CA PHE A 163 7.95 -10.69 -7.89
C PHE A 163 8.28 -12.17 -8.01
N THR A 164 7.30 -12.94 -8.47
CA THR A 164 7.55 -14.32 -8.91
C THR A 164 8.44 -14.30 -10.16
N GLN A 165 8.96 -15.47 -10.55
CA GLN A 165 9.78 -15.56 -11.77
C GLN A 165 9.01 -15.12 -13.03
N GLU A 166 7.71 -15.40 -13.09
CA GLU A 166 6.86 -15.03 -14.23
C GLU A 166 6.56 -13.51 -14.23
N GLU A 167 6.41 -12.91 -13.05
CA GLU A 167 6.15 -11.47 -12.88
C GLU A 167 7.41 -10.60 -13.07
N LEU A 168 8.59 -11.16 -12.83
CA LEU A 168 9.84 -10.41 -12.75
C LEU A 168 10.11 -9.51 -13.97
N PRO A 169 9.93 -9.95 -15.24
CA PRO A 169 10.17 -9.07 -16.39
C PRO A 169 9.26 -7.85 -16.44
N ILE A 170 7.99 -8.00 -16.03
CA ILE A 170 7.02 -6.90 -15.98
C ILE A 170 7.27 -6.05 -14.73
N GLY A 171 7.62 -6.68 -13.61
CA GLY A 171 8.01 -6.02 -12.38
C GLY A 171 9.22 -5.11 -12.57
N GLU A 172 10.24 -5.55 -13.30
CA GLU A 172 11.40 -4.72 -13.65
C GLU A 172 11.02 -3.50 -14.49
N GLN A 173 10.12 -3.65 -15.46
CA GLN A 173 9.57 -2.52 -16.22
C GLN A 173 8.79 -1.55 -15.31
N MET A 174 8.01 -2.07 -14.35
CA MET A 174 7.30 -1.26 -13.37
C MET A 174 8.28 -0.51 -12.46
N MET A 175 9.40 -1.11 -12.08
CA MET A 175 10.42 -0.47 -11.24
C MET A 175 11.07 0.76 -11.91
N GLU A 176 11.02 0.88 -13.24
CA GLU A 176 11.47 2.11 -13.93
C GLU A 176 10.59 3.33 -13.62
N LEU A 177 9.38 3.11 -13.07
CA LEU A 177 8.48 4.17 -12.62
C LEU A 177 8.71 4.58 -11.16
N PHE A 178 9.57 3.87 -10.42
CA PHE A 178 9.89 4.21 -9.04
C PHE A 178 10.79 5.46 -8.98
N ALA A 179 10.44 6.38 -8.11
CA ALA A 179 11.22 7.59 -7.91
C ALA A 179 12.56 7.37 -7.20
N TYR A 180 12.65 6.31 -6.40
CA TYR A 180 13.81 6.00 -5.55
C TYR A 180 14.24 7.16 -4.65
N ASN A 181 13.26 7.86 -4.06
CA ASN A 181 13.54 8.92 -3.09
C ASN A 181 14.08 8.30 -1.80
N ASN A 182 15.40 8.36 -1.63
CA ASN A 182 16.03 7.76 -0.46
C ASN A 182 15.77 8.52 0.84
N GLU A 183 15.46 9.81 0.80
CA GLU A 183 15.23 10.61 2.01
C GLU A 183 14.02 10.09 2.78
N SER A 184 12.88 9.86 2.10
CA SER A 184 11.69 9.32 2.74
C SER A 184 11.85 7.85 3.18
N TYR A 185 12.58 7.05 2.41
CA TYR A 185 12.88 5.68 2.81
C TYR A 185 13.80 5.62 4.04
N HIS A 186 14.85 6.45 4.07
CA HIS A 186 15.76 6.55 5.22
C HIS A 186 15.03 7.02 6.48
N TYR A 187 14.17 8.03 6.34
CA TYR A 187 13.33 8.52 7.42
C TYR A 187 12.42 7.41 8.01
N ALA A 188 11.87 6.55 7.15
CA ALA A 188 11.06 5.42 7.62
C ALA A 188 11.88 4.33 8.32
N ILE A 189 13.14 4.09 7.91
CA ILE A 189 14.04 3.19 8.63
C ILE A 189 14.28 3.71 10.05
N GLU A 190 14.53 5.01 10.20
CA GLU A 190 14.87 5.61 11.50
C GLU A 190 13.65 5.74 12.42
N HIS A 191 12.45 6.02 11.88
CA HIS A 191 11.31 6.47 12.68
C HIS A 191 10.07 5.59 12.61
N PHE A 192 10.09 4.51 11.82
CA PHE A 192 8.88 3.73 11.60
C PHE A 192 9.08 2.21 11.65
N TYR A 193 9.92 1.64 10.80
CA TYR A 193 9.94 0.20 10.56
C TYR A 193 10.35 -0.63 11.78
N ASN A 194 11.31 -0.17 12.58
CA ASN A 194 11.87 -0.96 13.67
C ASN A 194 10.87 -1.21 14.79
N ASP A 195 9.99 -0.26 15.05
CA ASP A 195 9.03 -0.30 16.15
C ASP A 195 7.58 -0.44 15.68
N PHE A 196 7.38 -0.77 14.40
CA PHE A 196 6.03 -0.83 13.84
C PHE A 196 5.22 -1.98 14.44
N HIS A 197 4.12 -1.60 15.07
CA HIS A 197 2.95 -2.39 15.41
C HIS A 197 1.71 -1.57 15.10
N TYR A 198 0.69 -2.17 14.50
CA TYR A 198 -0.54 -1.43 14.28
C TYR A 198 -1.16 -0.97 15.61
N LYS A 199 -1.69 0.25 15.63
CA LYS A 199 -2.33 0.86 16.79
C LYS A 199 -3.85 0.84 16.68
N TRP A 200 -4.35 0.47 15.53
CA TRP A 200 -5.76 0.44 15.21
C TRP A 200 -6.05 -0.65 14.18
N HIS A 201 -7.23 -1.23 14.26
CA HIS A 201 -7.83 -2.10 13.26
C HIS A 201 -9.28 -1.66 13.01
N PRO A 202 -9.83 -1.89 11.80
CA PRO A 202 -11.17 -1.44 11.43
C PRO A 202 -12.25 -2.05 12.34
N GLN A 203 -13.08 -1.20 12.94
CA GLN A 203 -14.12 -1.61 13.88
C GLN A 203 -15.48 -1.75 13.18
N THR A 204 -15.81 -0.81 12.32
CA THR A 204 -17.16 -0.66 11.73
C THR A 204 -17.16 -0.45 10.23
N ILE A 205 -16.09 0.09 9.65
CA ILE A 205 -16.04 0.34 8.21
C ILE A 205 -15.82 -0.95 7.43
N PRO A 206 -16.47 -1.10 6.26
CA PRO A 206 -16.13 -2.15 5.32
C PRO A 206 -14.64 -2.16 5.05
N THR A 207 -14.02 -3.31 5.23
CA THR A 207 -12.57 -3.43 5.01
C THR A 207 -12.28 -4.70 4.20
N MET A 208 -11.39 -4.57 3.23
CA MET A 208 -10.86 -5.71 2.49
C MET A 208 -9.35 -5.80 2.69
N THR A 209 -8.86 -6.98 3.05
CA THR A 209 -7.44 -7.28 2.93
C THR A 209 -7.20 -8.09 1.65
N ILE A 210 -6.19 -7.72 0.89
CA ILE A 210 -5.69 -8.49 -0.23
C ILE A 210 -4.25 -8.88 0.08
N ALA A 211 -4.00 -10.16 0.15
CA ALA A 211 -2.67 -10.74 0.28
C ALA A 211 -2.38 -11.64 -0.91
N SER A 212 -1.12 -11.88 -1.21
CA SER A 212 -0.71 -12.75 -2.31
C SER A 212 0.01 -13.98 -1.80
N GLU A 213 -0.29 -15.14 -2.38
CA GLU A 213 0.25 -16.44 -1.95
C GLU A 213 1.78 -16.50 -1.95
N LEU A 214 2.40 -15.86 -2.95
CA LEU A 214 3.85 -15.86 -3.15
C LEU A 214 4.49 -14.49 -2.82
N ASP A 215 3.84 -13.72 -1.97
CA ASP A 215 4.44 -12.52 -1.39
C ASP A 215 5.44 -12.92 -0.30
N TYR A 216 6.72 -12.80 -0.60
CA TYR A 216 7.79 -13.16 0.33
C TYR A 216 8.15 -12.04 1.32
N ILE A 217 7.34 -10.97 1.35
CA ILE A 217 7.47 -9.84 2.27
C ILE A 217 6.31 -9.83 3.25
N CYS A 218 5.08 -9.84 2.75
CA CYS A 218 3.84 -9.72 3.51
C CYS A 218 2.95 -10.95 3.28
N PRO A 219 3.21 -12.09 3.93
CA PRO A 219 2.49 -13.33 3.68
C PRO A 219 1.03 -13.25 4.10
N PRO A 220 0.13 -14.02 3.46
CA PRO A 220 -1.30 -14.05 3.79
C PRO A 220 -1.60 -14.34 5.26
N ALA A 221 -0.75 -15.12 5.92
CA ALA A 221 -0.91 -15.51 7.32
C ALA A 221 -1.04 -14.32 8.29
N ILE A 222 -0.46 -13.16 7.94
CA ILE A 222 -0.49 -11.96 8.77
C ILE A 222 -1.92 -11.54 9.11
N PHE A 223 -2.82 -11.47 8.11
CA PHE A 223 -4.21 -11.09 8.32
C PHE A 223 -5.09 -12.28 8.69
N ILE A 224 -4.85 -13.46 8.11
CA ILE A 224 -5.65 -14.66 8.34
C ILE A 224 -5.54 -15.14 9.80
N GLN A 225 -4.39 -14.97 10.43
CA GLN A 225 -4.15 -15.40 11.81
C GLN A 225 -4.45 -14.31 12.85
N ASP A 226 -4.57 -13.05 12.44
CA ASP A 226 -4.91 -11.96 13.35
C ASP A 226 -6.42 -11.89 13.57
N LYS A 227 -6.86 -12.18 14.81
CA LYS A 227 -8.27 -12.20 15.20
C LYS A 227 -8.97 -10.84 15.01
N ASN A 228 -8.22 -9.75 15.08
CA ASN A 228 -8.74 -8.40 14.88
C ASN A 228 -9.15 -8.11 13.42
N PHE A 229 -8.67 -8.93 12.48
CA PHE A 229 -9.06 -8.87 11.07
C PHE A 229 -10.02 -10.02 10.66
N GLN A 230 -10.62 -10.73 11.63
CA GLN A 230 -11.63 -11.78 11.42
C GLN A 230 -13.04 -11.32 11.83
N CYS A 231 -13.35 -10.04 11.61
CA CYS A 231 -14.63 -9.42 11.94
C CYS A 231 -15.60 -9.45 10.76
N GLN A 232 -16.91 -9.24 11.01
CA GLN A 232 -17.95 -9.26 9.95
C GLN A 232 -17.78 -8.15 8.89
N ASN A 233 -17.20 -7.03 9.29
CA ASN A 233 -16.89 -5.90 8.39
C ASN A 233 -15.58 -6.08 7.62
N VAL A 234 -14.87 -7.20 7.77
CA VAL A 234 -13.58 -7.48 7.12
C VAL A 234 -13.69 -8.70 6.21
N ILE A 235 -13.33 -8.54 4.93
CA ILE A 235 -13.17 -9.65 4.01
C ILE A 235 -11.69 -9.85 3.69
N ASN A 236 -11.21 -11.09 3.88
CA ASN A 236 -9.82 -11.44 3.61
C ASN A 236 -9.72 -12.17 2.28
N LYS A 237 -8.89 -11.68 1.36
CA LYS A 237 -8.69 -12.23 0.01
C LYS A 237 -7.24 -12.67 -0.18
N ILE A 238 -7.08 -13.81 -0.85
CA ILE A 238 -5.77 -14.31 -1.28
C ILE A 238 -5.75 -14.37 -2.79
N ILE A 239 -4.76 -13.74 -3.41
CA ILE A 239 -4.48 -13.87 -4.84
C ILE A 239 -3.46 -14.98 -5.01
N TYR A 240 -3.89 -16.06 -5.63
CA TYR A 240 -3.04 -17.24 -5.83
C TYR A 240 -2.02 -17.01 -6.94
N LYS A 241 -0.83 -17.60 -6.79
CA LYS A 241 0.31 -17.51 -7.69
C LYS A 241 0.88 -16.11 -7.92
N ALA A 242 0.47 -15.13 -7.11
CA ALA A 242 0.90 -13.73 -7.21
C ALA A 242 1.97 -13.40 -6.17
N GLY A 243 2.87 -12.50 -6.53
CA GLY A 243 3.82 -11.83 -5.64
C GLY A 243 3.23 -10.56 -5.01
N HIS A 244 4.11 -9.67 -4.55
CA HIS A 244 3.75 -8.45 -3.81
C HIS A 244 2.89 -7.44 -4.59
N CYS A 245 2.87 -7.54 -5.93
CA CYS A 245 2.11 -6.68 -6.83
C CYS A 245 1.14 -7.53 -7.68
N PRO A 246 0.05 -8.07 -7.10
CA PRO A 246 -0.78 -9.09 -7.73
C PRO A 246 -1.45 -8.66 -9.04
N TRP A 247 -1.59 -7.37 -9.28
CA TRP A 247 -2.19 -6.84 -10.52
C TRP A 247 -1.31 -7.03 -11.76
N ILE A 248 -0.02 -7.40 -11.60
CA ILE A 248 0.91 -7.57 -12.74
C ILE A 248 0.43 -8.68 -13.68
N LEU A 249 0.11 -9.87 -13.14
CA LEU A 249 -0.37 -11.00 -13.92
C LEU A 249 -1.78 -11.47 -13.52
N HIS A 250 -2.30 -11.04 -12.40
CA HIS A 250 -3.56 -11.54 -11.84
C HIS A 250 -4.63 -10.45 -11.69
N LEU A 251 -4.64 -9.46 -12.59
CA LEU A 251 -5.56 -8.33 -12.54
C LEU A 251 -7.03 -8.76 -12.47
N GLU A 252 -7.42 -9.83 -13.16
CA GLU A 252 -8.80 -10.34 -13.12
C GLU A 252 -9.21 -10.86 -11.74
N GLN A 253 -8.28 -11.50 -11.02
CA GLN A 253 -8.55 -11.93 -9.64
C GLN A 253 -8.69 -10.72 -8.71
N VAL A 254 -7.81 -9.73 -8.88
CA VAL A 254 -7.87 -8.46 -8.13
C VAL A 254 -9.17 -7.73 -8.43
N GLN A 255 -9.59 -7.63 -9.70
CA GLN A 255 -10.86 -6.99 -10.09
C GLN A 255 -12.05 -7.64 -9.38
N LYS A 256 -12.14 -8.99 -9.36
CA LYS A 256 -13.21 -9.69 -8.65
C LYS A 256 -13.26 -9.35 -7.16
N CYS A 257 -12.10 -9.18 -6.51
CA CYS A 257 -12.04 -8.73 -5.13
C CYS A 257 -12.63 -7.32 -4.96
N PHE A 258 -12.29 -6.39 -5.87
CA PHE A 258 -12.83 -5.04 -5.83
C PHE A 258 -14.33 -5.00 -6.13
N ASP A 259 -14.84 -5.84 -7.05
CA ASP A 259 -16.28 -5.93 -7.35
C ASP A 259 -17.06 -6.43 -6.13
N GLU A 260 -16.57 -7.47 -5.45
CA GLU A 260 -17.19 -7.98 -4.21
C GLU A 260 -17.15 -6.94 -3.10
N PHE A 261 -16.03 -6.23 -2.95
CA PHE A 261 -15.91 -5.17 -1.95
C PHE A 261 -16.84 -3.99 -2.21
N ALA A 262 -16.99 -3.59 -3.46
CA ALA A 262 -17.95 -2.55 -3.85
C ALA A 262 -19.39 -2.97 -3.53
N GLY A 263 -19.75 -4.23 -3.75
CA GLY A 263 -21.05 -4.81 -3.35
C GLY A 263 -21.26 -4.72 -1.84
N MET A 264 -20.30 -5.13 -1.03
CA MET A 264 -20.34 -5.04 0.43
C MET A 264 -20.58 -3.61 0.92
N ILE A 265 -19.89 -2.63 0.33
CA ILE A 265 -20.08 -1.22 0.69
C ILE A 265 -21.52 -0.76 0.38
N GLN A 266 -22.08 -1.17 -0.75
CA GLN A 266 -23.46 -0.81 -1.13
C GLN A 266 -24.47 -1.42 -0.16
N GLU A 267 -24.33 -2.68 0.21
CA GLU A 267 -25.21 -3.36 1.16
C GLU A 267 -25.23 -2.67 2.52
N ILE A 268 -24.02 -2.39 3.10
CA ILE A 268 -23.90 -1.70 4.39
C ILE A 268 -24.48 -0.29 4.35
N ASN A 269 -24.31 0.43 3.24
CA ASN A 269 -24.88 1.77 3.10
C ASN A 269 -26.42 1.74 2.98
N MET A 270 -27.00 0.72 2.36
CA MET A 270 -28.47 0.56 2.29
C MET A 270 -29.06 0.23 3.67
N GLU A 271 -28.41 -0.61 4.46
CA GLU A 271 -28.86 -0.94 5.83
C GLU A 271 -28.86 0.27 6.77
N LYS A 272 -27.99 1.25 6.55
CA LYS A 272 -27.93 2.50 7.35
C LYS A 272 -29.02 3.49 7.02
N ILE A 273 -29.73 3.33 5.90
CA ILE A 273 -30.80 4.23 5.44
C ILE A 273 -32.18 3.72 5.90
N LEU A 274 -32.31 2.44 6.22
CA LEU A 274 -33.51 1.80 6.76
C LEU A 274 -33.57 1.90 8.28
#